data_5ebec7789b9e0b43967501d60d200b3e
#
_entry.id   5ebec7789b9e0b43967501d60d200b3e
#
_cell.length_a   1.000
_cell.length_b   1.000
_cell.length_c   1.000
_cell.angle_alpha   90.00
_cell.angle_beta   90.00
_cell.angle_gamma   90.00
#
_symmetry.space_group_name_H-M   'P 1'
#
loop_
_entity.id
_entity.type
_entity.pdbx_description
1 polymer ?
#
loop_
_entity_poly.entity_id
_entity_poly.type
_entity_poly.pdbx_seq_one_letter_code
_entity_poly.pdbx_strand_id
1 'polypeptide(L)'
;MNIKLVKLTPAYRPQLEDMMGEWLASEQSFSPCAIRKNDYHDFDRYLSQLERTKEESGRVPDSVFFCLDLDRDIFVGAVNIRHYLNEDLLQCGGHIGDGIRPSERRKGYATAMIRLALEECRKLGIPKVLMTCDKDNVGSAKSIMNNGGVLENEVINEDGVWEQRYWIDLERIPPVTTVYFVRHCQSEFSHRDDRTRPLTALGMEDSAAVAQVLHETAVDAFYCSPYRRSLDTIAKAAQAHGLPIQTDERLRERQSGEDGNFGLKDDGDTPLRKRWRDFGWCEPGGESLGAVQERNIQALREILSESRGKTLVIGTHGTALSTVLNYYRPSFGCEDFLRIVDWMLYIVRLTFDGQRLLTSEEIFHIDRPYQK
;
A
#
# COMPACT_ATOMS: atom_id res chain seq x y z
N MET A 1 6.49 2.30 -6.75
CA MET A 1 5.84 0.98 -6.87
C MET A 1 4.64 1.01 -5.96
N ASN A 2 3.47 0.70 -6.47
CA ASN A 2 2.23 0.73 -5.72
C ASN A 2 1.45 -0.54 -6.07
N ILE A 3 1.62 -1.61 -5.28
CA ILE A 3 1.08 -2.93 -5.58
C ILE A 3 0.18 -3.46 -4.48
N LYS A 4 -0.74 -4.33 -4.87
CA LYS A 4 -1.65 -5.04 -3.97
C LYS A 4 -1.81 -6.49 -4.42
N LEU A 5 -1.94 -7.40 -3.47
CA LEU A 5 -2.43 -8.75 -3.74
C LEU A 5 -3.96 -8.74 -3.78
N VAL A 6 -4.51 -9.20 -4.88
CA VAL A 6 -5.96 -9.29 -5.08
C VAL A 6 -6.38 -10.71 -5.45
N LYS A 7 -7.59 -11.10 -5.04
CA LYS A 7 -8.24 -12.30 -5.55
C LYS A 7 -8.76 -12.03 -6.96
N LEU A 8 -8.69 -13.05 -7.83
CA LEU A 8 -9.28 -12.94 -9.15
C LEU A 8 -10.81 -12.83 -9.03
N THR A 9 -11.36 -11.87 -9.76
CA THR A 9 -12.80 -11.68 -9.91
C THR A 9 -13.11 -11.39 -11.38
N PRO A 10 -14.38 -11.47 -11.82
CA PRO A 10 -14.73 -11.12 -13.20
C PRO A 10 -14.27 -9.73 -13.66
N ALA A 11 -14.14 -8.77 -12.74
CA ALA A 11 -13.67 -7.42 -13.05
C ALA A 11 -12.20 -7.38 -13.50
N TYR A 12 -11.38 -8.37 -13.11
CA TYR A 12 -9.96 -8.45 -13.45
C TYR A 12 -9.67 -9.35 -14.66
N ARG A 13 -10.68 -9.78 -15.39
CA ARG A 13 -10.51 -10.62 -16.58
C ARG A 13 -9.57 -9.99 -17.62
N PRO A 14 -9.68 -8.69 -17.97
CA PRO A 14 -8.78 -8.06 -18.94
C PRO A 14 -7.31 -8.10 -18.50
N GLN A 15 -7.03 -7.82 -17.21
CA GLN A 15 -5.68 -7.85 -16.67
C GLN A 15 -5.09 -9.27 -16.66
N LEU A 16 -5.91 -10.29 -16.40
CA LEU A 16 -5.50 -11.69 -16.51
C LEU A 16 -5.12 -12.05 -17.94
N GLU A 17 -6.00 -11.78 -18.90
CA GLU A 17 -5.79 -12.10 -20.32
C GLU A 17 -4.53 -11.42 -20.86
N ASP A 18 -4.28 -10.16 -20.51
CA ASP A 18 -3.06 -9.43 -20.89
C ASP A 18 -1.79 -10.08 -20.32
N MET A 19 -1.78 -10.39 -19.02
CA MET A 19 -0.63 -11.02 -18.38
C MET A 19 -0.36 -12.44 -18.92
N MET A 20 -1.41 -13.26 -19.06
CA MET A 20 -1.28 -14.63 -19.57
C MET A 20 -0.84 -14.66 -21.03
N GLY A 21 -1.36 -13.74 -21.85
CA GLY A 21 -0.95 -13.60 -23.26
C GLY A 21 0.54 -13.29 -23.41
N GLU A 22 1.10 -12.41 -22.57
CA GLU A 22 2.54 -12.13 -22.56
C GLU A 22 3.36 -13.36 -22.15
N TRP A 23 2.94 -14.10 -21.13
CA TRP A 23 3.66 -15.31 -20.70
C TRP A 23 3.68 -16.38 -21.79
N LEU A 24 2.55 -16.62 -22.45
CA LEU A 24 2.46 -17.59 -23.54
C LEU A 24 3.34 -17.18 -24.72
N ALA A 25 3.37 -15.90 -25.07
CA ALA A 25 4.19 -15.39 -26.17
C ALA A 25 5.70 -15.46 -25.87
N SER A 26 6.09 -15.52 -24.60
CA SER A 26 7.51 -15.58 -24.19
C SER A 26 8.15 -16.95 -24.33
N GLU A 27 7.36 -18.00 -24.64
CA GLU A 27 7.79 -19.43 -24.69
C GLU A 27 8.51 -19.94 -23.44
N GLN A 28 8.43 -19.20 -22.34
CA GLN A 28 9.05 -19.57 -21.06
C GLN A 28 8.04 -20.30 -20.17
N SER A 29 8.53 -21.27 -19.42
CA SER A 29 7.72 -21.83 -18.33
C SER A 29 7.38 -20.70 -17.33
N PHE A 30 6.12 -20.58 -16.93
CA PHE A 30 5.72 -19.57 -15.99
C PHE A 30 5.23 -20.14 -14.67
N SER A 31 5.50 -19.40 -13.62
CA SER A 31 5.15 -19.69 -12.24
C SER A 31 4.14 -18.66 -11.73
N PRO A 32 3.29 -18.99 -10.75
CA PRO A 32 3.15 -20.31 -10.12
C PRO A 32 2.37 -21.31 -10.98
N CYS A 33 2.61 -22.59 -10.79
CA CYS A 33 1.88 -23.65 -11.49
C CYS A 33 0.35 -23.51 -11.39
N ALA A 34 -0.15 -22.96 -10.29
CA ALA A 34 -1.58 -22.82 -10.04
C ALA A 34 -2.31 -22.07 -11.16
N ILE A 35 -1.71 -21.00 -11.72
CA ILE A 35 -2.36 -20.16 -12.76
C ILE A 35 -2.32 -20.74 -14.17
N ARG A 36 -1.51 -21.79 -14.42
CA ARG A 36 -1.35 -22.40 -15.76
C ARG A 36 -2.06 -23.74 -15.92
N LYS A 37 -2.68 -24.29 -14.86
CA LYS A 37 -3.27 -25.66 -14.88
C LYS A 37 -4.51 -25.79 -15.73
N ASN A 38 -5.28 -24.70 -15.85
CA ASN A 38 -6.56 -24.69 -16.52
C ASN A 38 -6.57 -23.65 -17.64
N ASP A 39 -7.45 -23.81 -18.60
CA ASP A 39 -7.64 -22.87 -19.68
C ASP A 39 -8.33 -21.60 -19.16
N TYR A 40 -7.61 -20.50 -19.16
CA TYR A 40 -8.11 -19.21 -18.68
C TYR A 40 -9.10 -18.53 -19.65
N HIS A 41 -9.23 -19.03 -20.90
CA HIS A 41 -10.22 -18.54 -21.85
C HIS A 41 -11.63 -18.96 -21.43
N ASP A 42 -11.80 -20.15 -20.81
CA ASP A 42 -13.02 -20.53 -20.09
C ASP A 42 -12.96 -19.92 -18.67
N PHE A 43 -13.21 -18.62 -18.59
CA PHE A 43 -12.93 -17.82 -17.38
C PHE A 43 -13.70 -18.31 -16.15
N ASP A 44 -14.99 -18.66 -16.29
CA ASP A 44 -15.82 -19.08 -15.15
C ASP A 44 -15.31 -20.41 -14.58
N ARG A 45 -14.98 -21.34 -15.47
CA ARG A 45 -14.37 -22.60 -15.07
C ARG A 45 -13.00 -22.41 -14.46
N TYR A 46 -12.16 -21.56 -15.06
CA TYR A 46 -10.84 -21.21 -14.57
C TYR A 46 -10.93 -20.66 -13.14
N LEU A 47 -11.81 -19.68 -12.91
CA LEU A 47 -12.01 -19.05 -11.61
C LEU A 47 -12.48 -20.07 -10.55
N SER A 48 -13.41 -20.95 -10.91
CA SER A 48 -13.93 -21.98 -9.99
C SER A 48 -12.91 -23.05 -9.60
N GLN A 49 -11.85 -23.23 -10.40
CA GLN A 49 -10.82 -24.27 -10.20
C GLN A 49 -9.45 -23.70 -9.82
N LEU A 50 -9.36 -22.37 -9.64
CA LEU A 50 -8.10 -21.69 -9.39
C LEU A 50 -7.50 -22.07 -8.03
N GLU A 51 -8.33 -22.17 -7.00
CA GLU A 51 -7.95 -22.46 -5.62
C GLU A 51 -8.57 -23.80 -5.14
N ARG A 52 -7.93 -24.42 -4.17
CA ARG A 52 -8.46 -25.57 -3.44
C ARG A 52 -8.80 -25.21 -2.02
N THR A 53 -9.99 -25.52 -1.61
CA THR A 53 -10.47 -25.32 -0.24
C THR A 53 -10.26 -26.56 0.65
N LYS A 54 -10.02 -27.74 0.04
CA LYS A 54 -9.83 -29.03 0.73
C LYS A 54 -8.66 -29.80 0.11
N GLU A 55 -8.08 -30.68 0.88
CA GLU A 55 -7.12 -31.63 0.35
C GLU A 55 -7.79 -32.58 -0.64
N GLU A 56 -7.21 -32.74 -1.81
CA GLU A 56 -7.68 -33.60 -2.87
C GLU A 56 -6.53 -34.18 -3.68
N SER A 57 -6.53 -35.50 -3.84
CA SER A 57 -5.53 -36.22 -4.65
C SER A 57 -4.06 -35.86 -4.27
N GLY A 58 -3.77 -35.78 -2.96
CA GLY A 58 -2.44 -35.45 -2.44
C GLY A 58 -2.04 -33.98 -2.57
N ARG A 59 -2.97 -33.13 -2.99
CA ARG A 59 -2.77 -31.67 -3.09
C ARG A 59 -3.43 -30.96 -1.92
N VAL A 60 -2.67 -30.13 -1.24
CA VAL A 60 -3.13 -29.36 -0.08
C VAL A 60 -4.00 -28.17 -0.49
N PRO A 61 -4.84 -27.63 0.41
CA PRO A 61 -5.53 -26.34 0.21
C PRO A 61 -4.55 -25.24 -0.13
N ASP A 62 -4.98 -24.35 -1.02
CA ASP A 62 -4.15 -23.25 -1.48
C ASP A 62 -4.96 -21.97 -1.75
N SER A 63 -4.28 -20.84 -1.70
CA SER A 63 -4.83 -19.53 -2.05
C SER A 63 -3.99 -18.90 -3.16
N VAL A 64 -4.64 -18.39 -4.20
CA VAL A 64 -4.00 -17.71 -5.31
C VAL A 64 -4.32 -16.23 -5.26
N PHE A 65 -3.28 -15.40 -5.40
CA PHE A 65 -3.41 -13.97 -5.51
C PHE A 65 -2.69 -13.46 -6.75
N PHE A 66 -3.24 -12.42 -7.34
CA PHE A 66 -2.61 -11.69 -8.42
C PHE A 66 -2.02 -10.39 -7.89
N CYS A 67 -0.83 -10.06 -8.33
CA CYS A 67 -0.15 -8.82 -7.95
C CYS A 67 -0.56 -7.71 -8.91
N LEU A 68 -1.46 -6.84 -8.45
CA LEU A 68 -1.95 -5.68 -9.19
C LEU A 68 -1.04 -4.48 -8.95
N ASP A 69 -0.54 -3.87 -10.03
CA ASP A 69 0.03 -2.52 -9.99
C ASP A 69 -1.12 -1.51 -10.04
N LEU A 70 -1.36 -0.84 -8.93
CA LEU A 70 -2.50 0.08 -8.77
C LEU A 70 -2.37 1.37 -9.58
N ASP A 71 -1.14 1.75 -9.97
CA ASP A 71 -0.92 2.97 -10.75
C ASP A 71 -1.16 2.75 -12.25
N ARG A 72 -1.03 1.50 -12.72
CA ARG A 72 -1.16 1.12 -14.14
C ARG A 72 -2.37 0.23 -14.41
N ASP A 73 -3.03 -0.25 -13.39
CA ASP A 73 -4.15 -1.20 -13.45
C ASP A 73 -3.83 -2.48 -14.26
N ILE A 74 -2.64 -3.06 -14.04
CA ILE A 74 -2.18 -4.29 -14.69
C ILE A 74 -1.74 -5.33 -13.67
N PHE A 75 -1.89 -6.62 -13.99
CA PHE A 75 -1.24 -7.68 -13.25
C PHE A 75 0.24 -7.78 -13.64
N VAL A 76 1.12 -7.69 -12.64
CA VAL A 76 2.58 -7.81 -12.81
C VAL A 76 3.10 -9.19 -12.46
N GLY A 77 2.29 -10.01 -11.79
CA GLY A 77 2.64 -11.36 -11.39
C GLY A 77 1.53 -12.05 -10.61
N ALA A 78 1.82 -13.23 -10.12
CA ALA A 78 0.91 -13.99 -9.27
C ALA A 78 1.67 -14.80 -8.22
N VAL A 79 0.99 -15.12 -7.13
CA VAL A 79 1.49 -15.95 -6.03
C VAL A 79 0.45 -16.97 -5.62
N ASN A 80 0.90 -18.21 -5.40
CA ASN A 80 0.11 -19.29 -4.83
C ASN A 80 0.65 -19.62 -3.45
N ILE A 81 -0.22 -19.62 -2.43
CA ILE A 81 0.11 -19.92 -1.04
C ILE A 81 -0.55 -21.24 -0.65
N ARG A 82 0.23 -22.26 -0.35
CA ARG A 82 -0.21 -23.55 0.17
C ARG A 82 -0.36 -23.43 1.69
N HIS A 83 -1.50 -23.87 2.21
CA HIS A 83 -1.86 -23.62 3.62
C HIS A 83 -1.02 -24.43 4.60
N TYR A 84 -0.46 -25.57 4.16
CA TYR A 84 0.51 -26.39 4.89
C TYR A 84 1.37 -27.19 3.90
N LEU A 85 2.41 -27.85 4.41
CA LEU A 85 3.30 -28.70 3.62
C LEU A 85 2.95 -30.18 3.86
N ASN A 86 2.76 -30.95 2.78
CA ASN A 86 2.88 -32.40 2.77
C ASN A 86 4.35 -32.81 2.48
N GLU A 87 4.64 -34.09 2.38
CA GLU A 87 6.01 -34.62 2.15
C GLU A 87 6.61 -34.03 0.87
N ASP A 88 5.87 -34.02 -0.23
CA ASP A 88 6.34 -33.53 -1.53
C ASP A 88 6.67 -32.02 -1.47
N LEU A 89 5.76 -31.23 -0.91
CA LEU A 89 5.96 -29.79 -0.78
C LEU A 89 7.07 -29.42 0.21
N LEU A 90 7.27 -30.28 1.23
CA LEU A 90 8.38 -30.10 2.16
C LEU A 90 9.70 -30.37 1.45
N GLN A 91 9.77 -31.31 0.52
CA GLN A 91 10.96 -31.61 -0.26
C GLN A 91 11.19 -30.55 -1.33
N CYS A 92 10.19 -30.31 -2.20
CA CYS A 92 10.26 -29.37 -3.32
C CYS A 92 8.96 -28.56 -3.42
N GLY A 93 9.05 -27.25 -3.74
CA GLY A 93 7.89 -26.39 -3.98
C GLY A 93 7.47 -25.51 -2.81
N GLY A 94 7.63 -25.93 -1.55
CA GLY A 94 7.38 -25.09 -0.36
C GLY A 94 5.95 -24.55 -0.23
N HIS A 95 5.78 -23.55 0.64
CA HIS A 95 4.50 -22.87 0.87
C HIS A 95 4.12 -21.90 -0.25
N ILE A 96 5.10 -21.16 -0.80
CA ILE A 96 4.85 -20.10 -1.77
C ILE A 96 5.48 -20.47 -3.12
N GLY A 97 4.64 -20.49 -4.16
CA GLY A 97 5.08 -20.43 -5.54
C GLY A 97 4.72 -19.08 -6.11
N ASP A 98 5.68 -18.39 -6.74
CA ASP A 98 5.50 -17.05 -7.26
C ASP A 98 6.07 -16.87 -8.67
N GLY A 99 5.61 -15.84 -9.37
CA GLY A 99 6.15 -15.48 -10.66
C GLY A 99 5.78 -14.06 -11.07
N ILE A 100 6.71 -13.43 -11.78
CA ILE A 100 6.54 -12.09 -12.36
C ILE A 100 6.53 -12.20 -13.87
N ARG A 101 5.56 -11.55 -14.54
CA ARG A 101 5.45 -11.50 -16.00
C ARG A 101 6.77 -10.98 -16.60
N PRO A 102 7.18 -11.45 -17.78
CA PRO A 102 8.52 -11.19 -18.32
C PRO A 102 8.91 -9.72 -18.37
N SER A 103 8.03 -8.84 -18.89
CA SER A 103 8.29 -7.39 -19.02
C SER A 103 8.46 -6.65 -17.70
N GLU A 104 8.01 -7.23 -16.59
CA GLU A 104 8.03 -6.61 -15.27
C GLU A 104 9.14 -7.17 -14.34
N ARG A 105 9.94 -8.12 -14.83
CA ARG A 105 11.06 -8.67 -14.09
C ARG A 105 12.16 -7.64 -13.85
N ARG A 106 12.97 -7.86 -12.79
CA ARG A 106 14.12 -7.02 -12.40
C ARG A 106 13.77 -5.58 -11.96
N LYS A 107 12.48 -5.32 -11.72
CA LYS A 107 11.96 -4.03 -11.22
C LYS A 107 11.64 -4.06 -9.72
N GLY A 108 11.95 -5.16 -9.00
CA GLY A 108 11.71 -5.32 -7.57
C GLY A 108 10.32 -5.85 -7.19
N TYR A 109 9.44 -6.15 -8.15
CA TYR A 109 8.08 -6.65 -7.91
C TYR A 109 8.05 -7.97 -7.16
N ALA A 110 8.93 -8.93 -7.49
CA ALA A 110 8.99 -10.23 -6.79
C ALA A 110 9.24 -10.05 -5.29
N THR A 111 10.22 -9.24 -4.91
CA THR A 111 10.52 -8.97 -3.50
C THR A 111 9.32 -8.34 -2.77
N ALA A 112 8.65 -7.38 -3.39
CA ALA A 112 7.49 -6.72 -2.78
C ALA A 112 6.26 -7.64 -2.73
N MET A 113 6.03 -8.45 -3.77
CA MET A 113 4.94 -9.42 -3.84
C MET A 113 5.10 -10.52 -2.78
N ILE A 114 6.31 -11.08 -2.63
CA ILE A 114 6.63 -12.05 -1.57
C ILE A 114 6.37 -11.41 -0.19
N ARG A 115 6.79 -10.16 0.02
CA ARG A 115 6.56 -9.46 1.29
C ARG A 115 5.08 -9.39 1.66
N LEU A 116 4.22 -9.09 0.68
CA LEU A 116 2.76 -9.09 0.87
C LEU A 116 2.21 -10.51 1.07
N ALA A 117 2.74 -11.51 0.36
CA ALA A 117 2.34 -12.91 0.52
C ALA A 117 2.66 -13.46 1.92
N LEU A 118 3.76 -13.01 2.55
CA LEU A 118 4.10 -13.37 3.93
C LEU A 118 3.05 -12.85 4.93
N GLU A 119 2.40 -11.70 4.67
CA GLU A 119 1.29 -11.23 5.50
C GLU A 119 0.04 -12.14 5.35
N GLU A 120 -0.22 -12.66 4.15
CA GLU A 120 -1.28 -13.66 3.97
C GLU A 120 -0.94 -14.99 4.69
N CYS A 121 0.33 -15.40 4.67
CA CYS A 121 0.79 -16.57 5.45
C CYS A 121 0.56 -16.37 6.97
N ARG A 122 0.78 -15.15 7.50
CA ARG A 122 0.47 -14.84 8.92
C ARG A 122 -1.02 -15.02 9.23
N LYS A 123 -1.91 -14.55 8.34
CA LYS A 123 -3.36 -14.71 8.50
C LYS A 123 -3.79 -16.17 8.48
N LEU A 124 -3.06 -17.02 7.75
CA LEU A 124 -3.26 -18.47 7.71
C LEU A 124 -2.64 -19.20 8.91
N GLY A 125 -1.96 -18.49 9.82
CA GLY A 125 -1.32 -19.07 10.99
C GLY A 125 -0.04 -19.85 10.69
N ILE A 126 0.62 -19.61 9.55
CA ILE A 126 1.87 -20.26 9.15
C ILE A 126 3.04 -19.51 9.84
N PRO A 127 3.75 -20.11 10.82
CA PRO A 127 4.81 -19.40 11.55
C PRO A 127 6.13 -19.35 10.78
N LYS A 128 6.40 -20.36 9.94
CA LYS A 128 7.60 -20.47 9.12
C LYS A 128 7.23 -20.84 7.69
N VAL A 129 7.73 -20.10 6.74
CA VAL A 129 7.45 -20.26 5.32
C VAL A 129 8.65 -20.87 4.62
N LEU A 130 8.47 -22.02 3.97
CA LEU A 130 9.46 -22.60 3.05
C LEU A 130 9.19 -22.04 1.65
N MET A 131 10.23 -21.55 1.00
CA MET A 131 10.24 -21.24 -0.43
C MET A 131 11.40 -21.98 -1.10
N THR A 132 11.17 -22.44 -2.32
CA THR A 132 12.22 -23.07 -3.12
C THR A 132 12.40 -22.32 -4.44
N CYS A 133 13.58 -22.41 -5.01
CA CYS A 133 13.86 -21.94 -6.36
C CYS A 133 15.00 -22.74 -6.98
N ASP A 134 15.00 -22.82 -8.31
CA ASP A 134 16.14 -23.40 -9.04
C ASP A 134 17.44 -22.70 -8.63
N LYS A 135 18.51 -23.45 -8.46
CA LYS A 135 19.82 -22.93 -8.05
C LYS A 135 20.33 -21.81 -8.97
N ASP A 136 20.04 -21.92 -10.26
CA ASP A 136 20.44 -20.94 -11.27
C ASP A 136 19.52 -19.71 -11.32
N ASN A 137 18.38 -19.74 -10.61
CA ASN A 137 17.45 -18.61 -10.53
C ASN A 137 17.88 -17.60 -9.44
N VAL A 138 19.00 -16.93 -9.69
CA VAL A 138 19.58 -15.91 -8.80
C VAL A 138 18.57 -14.80 -8.45
N GLY A 139 17.63 -14.52 -9.36
CA GLY A 139 16.59 -13.50 -9.15
C GLY A 139 15.60 -13.90 -8.05
N SER A 140 15.12 -15.14 -8.09
CA SER A 140 14.25 -15.69 -7.06
C SER A 140 14.98 -15.80 -5.72
N ALA A 141 16.18 -16.40 -5.70
CA ALA A 141 16.99 -16.54 -4.49
C ALA A 141 17.19 -15.17 -3.78
N LYS A 142 17.55 -14.12 -4.52
CA LYS A 142 17.69 -12.76 -3.96
C LYS A 142 16.36 -12.21 -3.42
N SER A 143 15.24 -12.45 -4.11
CA SER A 143 13.93 -11.97 -3.65
C SER A 143 13.51 -12.66 -2.36
N ILE A 144 13.79 -13.95 -2.22
CA ILE A 144 13.54 -14.72 -1.00
C ILE A 144 14.43 -14.24 0.14
N MET A 145 15.74 -14.12 -0.08
CA MET A 145 16.71 -13.63 0.93
C MET A 145 16.39 -12.21 1.39
N ASN A 146 15.96 -11.32 0.49
CA ASN A 146 15.55 -9.95 0.83
C ASN A 146 14.29 -9.91 1.72
N ASN A 147 13.55 -11.01 1.79
CA ASN A 147 12.42 -11.20 2.69
C ASN A 147 12.78 -12.05 3.93
N GLY A 148 14.06 -12.17 4.25
CA GLY A 148 14.55 -12.88 5.43
C GLY A 148 14.71 -14.39 5.26
N GLY A 149 14.70 -14.88 4.01
CA GLY A 149 14.96 -16.27 3.69
C GLY A 149 16.40 -16.69 4.02
N VAL A 150 16.52 -17.77 4.79
CA VAL A 150 17.80 -18.39 5.14
C VAL A 150 17.89 -19.73 4.40
N LEU A 151 18.95 -19.91 3.64
CA LEU A 151 19.21 -21.16 2.91
C LEU A 151 19.39 -22.30 3.93
N GLU A 152 18.59 -23.34 3.81
CA GLU A 152 18.71 -24.56 4.59
C GLU A 152 19.65 -25.55 3.91
N ASN A 153 19.33 -25.87 2.67
CA ASN A 153 20.10 -26.84 1.86
C ASN A 153 19.75 -26.73 0.37
N GLU A 154 20.37 -27.57 -0.42
CA GLU A 154 20.09 -27.80 -1.84
C GLU A 154 19.64 -29.24 -2.04
N VAL A 155 18.63 -29.46 -2.84
CA VAL A 155 18.09 -30.78 -3.19
C VAL A 155 17.97 -30.92 -4.71
N ILE A 156 17.95 -32.15 -5.20
CA ILE A 156 17.64 -32.44 -6.60
C ILE A 156 16.15 -32.80 -6.68
N ASN A 157 15.39 -32.09 -7.53
CA ASN A 157 14.00 -32.41 -7.78
C ASN A 157 13.83 -33.61 -8.75
N GLU A 158 12.59 -34.02 -9.01
CA GLU A 158 12.26 -35.16 -9.87
C GLU A 158 12.75 -34.98 -11.31
N ASP A 159 12.90 -33.76 -11.79
CA ASP A 159 13.41 -33.43 -13.12
C ASP A 159 14.95 -33.36 -13.18
N GLY A 160 15.64 -33.66 -12.07
CA GLY A 160 17.10 -33.61 -11.97
C GLY A 160 17.69 -32.21 -11.83
N VAL A 161 16.85 -31.20 -11.52
CA VAL A 161 17.28 -29.82 -11.33
C VAL A 161 17.63 -29.57 -9.87
N TRP A 162 18.73 -28.85 -9.62
CA TRP A 162 19.10 -28.42 -8.29
C TRP A 162 18.22 -27.28 -7.82
N GLU A 163 17.47 -27.47 -6.71
CA GLU A 163 16.68 -26.48 -6.02
C GLU A 163 17.33 -26.06 -4.70
N GLN A 164 17.30 -24.78 -4.41
CA GLN A 164 17.66 -24.18 -3.13
C GLN A 164 16.41 -24.03 -2.27
N ARG A 165 16.49 -24.46 -1.02
CA ARG A 165 15.39 -24.40 -0.04
C ARG A 165 15.69 -23.33 1.01
N TYR A 166 14.78 -22.38 1.17
CA TYR A 166 14.90 -21.24 2.08
C TYR A 166 13.76 -21.21 3.08
N TRP A 167 14.11 -21.09 4.37
CA TRP A 167 13.12 -20.85 5.41
C TRP A 167 13.06 -19.38 5.78
N ILE A 168 11.83 -18.86 5.88
CA ILE A 168 11.50 -17.52 6.34
C ILE A 168 10.77 -17.67 7.67
N ASP A 169 11.37 -17.21 8.76
CA ASP A 169 10.78 -17.24 10.09
C ASP A 169 9.97 -15.95 10.32
N LEU A 170 8.65 -16.07 10.32
CA LEU A 170 7.76 -14.91 10.41
C LEU A 170 7.77 -14.25 11.81
N GLU A 171 8.18 -14.96 12.86
CA GLU A 171 8.34 -14.36 14.20
C GLU A 171 9.50 -13.36 14.24
N ARG A 172 10.51 -13.55 13.38
CA ARG A 172 11.68 -12.67 13.28
C ARG A 172 11.50 -11.49 12.32
N ILE A 173 10.47 -11.51 11.52
CA ILE A 173 10.19 -10.45 10.55
C ILE A 173 8.98 -9.66 11.05
N PRO A 174 9.10 -8.38 11.40
CA PRO A 174 7.95 -7.57 11.79
C PRO A 174 6.89 -7.57 10.68
N PRO A 175 5.59 -7.59 11.02
CA PRO A 175 4.53 -7.36 10.03
C PRO A 175 4.69 -6.02 9.30
N VAL A 176 3.98 -5.83 8.21
CA VAL A 176 3.91 -4.52 7.55
C VAL A 176 3.22 -3.51 8.45
N THR A 177 3.66 -2.25 8.38
CA THR A 177 3.02 -1.15 9.10
C THR A 177 1.97 -0.52 8.20
N THR A 178 0.75 -0.37 8.69
CA THR A 178 -0.36 0.27 7.97
C THR A 178 -0.62 1.65 8.54
N VAL A 179 -0.71 2.68 7.69
CA VAL A 179 -1.00 4.05 8.10
C VAL A 179 -2.22 4.56 7.33
N TYR A 180 -3.27 4.92 8.06
CA TYR A 180 -4.40 5.65 7.53
C TYR A 180 -4.14 7.15 7.69
N PHE A 181 -3.83 7.83 6.61
CA PHE A 181 -3.79 9.29 6.60
C PHE A 181 -5.20 9.83 6.43
N VAL A 182 -5.58 10.73 7.31
CA VAL A 182 -6.91 11.34 7.34
C VAL A 182 -6.76 12.85 7.18
N ARG A 183 -7.04 13.37 5.97
CA ARG A 183 -7.18 14.81 5.75
C ARG A 183 -8.43 15.29 6.46
N HIS A 184 -8.33 16.44 7.13
CA HIS A 184 -9.44 17.02 7.89
C HIS A 184 -10.70 17.28 7.05
N CYS A 185 -11.85 17.22 7.70
CA CYS A 185 -13.15 17.61 7.17
C CYS A 185 -13.22 19.11 6.88
N GLN A 186 -14.33 19.57 6.27
CA GLN A 186 -14.54 20.97 5.95
C GLN A 186 -14.41 21.88 7.19
N SER A 187 -13.63 22.95 7.07
CA SER A 187 -13.32 23.89 8.15
C SER A 187 -13.78 25.31 7.83
N GLU A 188 -13.95 26.13 8.88
CA GLU A 188 -14.42 27.52 8.79
C GLU A 188 -13.34 28.44 8.18
N PHE A 189 -13.36 28.65 6.87
CA PHE A 189 -12.37 29.51 6.19
C PHE A 189 -12.40 30.99 6.61
N SER A 190 -13.51 31.47 7.13
CA SER A 190 -13.62 32.81 7.70
C SER A 190 -12.79 33.00 8.96
N HIS A 191 -12.40 31.92 9.63
CA HIS A 191 -11.57 31.96 10.84
C HIS A 191 -10.10 32.24 10.46
N ARG A 192 -9.57 33.38 10.91
CA ARG A 192 -8.23 33.84 10.47
C ARG A 192 -7.05 33.08 11.03
N ASP A 193 -7.17 32.62 12.30
CA ASP A 193 -6.11 31.80 12.91
C ASP A 193 -6.19 30.37 12.40
N ASP A 194 -5.24 30.01 11.55
CA ASP A 194 -5.19 28.71 10.90
C ASP A 194 -5.04 27.54 11.91
N ARG A 195 -4.36 27.78 13.02
CA ARG A 195 -4.12 26.76 14.06
C ARG A 195 -5.40 26.39 14.81
N THR A 196 -6.19 27.39 15.17
CA THR A 196 -7.42 27.23 15.96
C THR A 196 -8.68 27.11 15.12
N ARG A 197 -8.56 27.17 13.79
CA ARG A 197 -9.68 27.07 12.85
C ARG A 197 -10.49 25.79 13.10
N PRO A 198 -11.80 25.92 13.47
CA PRO A 198 -12.66 24.78 13.74
C PRO A 198 -13.19 24.15 12.45
N LEU A 199 -13.80 22.98 12.56
CA LEU A 199 -14.66 22.42 11.52
C LEU A 199 -15.95 23.26 11.39
N THR A 200 -16.55 23.24 10.19
CA THR A 200 -17.93 23.68 10.01
C THR A 200 -18.89 22.71 10.72
N ALA A 201 -20.17 23.10 10.91
CA ALA A 201 -21.17 22.19 11.42
C ALA A 201 -21.23 20.89 10.58
N LEU A 202 -21.21 21.03 9.25
CA LEU A 202 -21.22 19.93 8.31
C LEU A 202 -19.93 19.09 8.41
N GLY A 203 -18.76 19.74 8.52
CA GLY A 203 -17.49 19.02 8.73
C GLY A 203 -17.45 18.25 10.05
N MET A 204 -18.13 18.74 11.10
CA MET A 204 -18.25 18.03 12.36
C MET A 204 -19.16 16.79 12.24
N GLU A 205 -20.22 16.86 11.42
CA GLU A 205 -21.04 15.70 11.07
C GLU A 205 -20.23 14.68 10.28
N ASP A 206 -19.55 15.12 9.22
CA ASP A 206 -18.72 14.30 8.34
C ASP A 206 -17.59 13.57 9.10
N SER A 207 -17.09 14.12 10.21
CA SER A 207 -16.06 13.50 11.04
C SER A 207 -16.46 12.12 11.60
N ALA A 208 -17.76 11.84 11.68
CA ALA A 208 -18.25 10.53 12.10
C ALA A 208 -17.89 9.41 11.10
N ALA A 209 -17.72 9.75 9.81
CA ALA A 209 -17.33 8.78 8.79
C ALA A 209 -15.95 8.16 9.05
N VAL A 210 -15.03 8.88 9.72
CA VAL A 210 -13.71 8.32 10.09
C VAL A 210 -13.87 7.12 11.03
N ALA A 211 -14.73 7.24 12.04
CA ALA A 211 -15.00 6.14 12.97
C ALA A 211 -15.71 4.97 12.25
N GLN A 212 -16.59 5.24 11.30
CA GLN A 212 -17.27 4.21 10.51
C GLN A 212 -16.30 3.44 9.61
N VAL A 213 -15.42 4.15 8.89
CA VAL A 213 -14.40 3.54 8.01
C VAL A 213 -13.42 2.67 8.80
N LEU A 214 -13.09 3.07 10.03
CA LEU A 214 -12.13 2.36 10.87
C LEU A 214 -12.78 1.37 11.85
N HIS A 215 -14.10 1.18 11.83
CA HIS A 215 -14.85 0.41 12.82
C HIS A 215 -14.32 -1.02 13.05
N GLU A 216 -13.99 -1.71 11.95
CA GLU A 216 -13.47 -3.09 12.01
C GLU A 216 -11.93 -3.16 12.00
N THR A 217 -11.26 -2.00 12.02
CA THR A 217 -9.80 -1.93 11.96
C THR A 217 -9.23 -1.93 13.37
N ALA A 218 -8.36 -2.87 13.71
CA ALA A 218 -7.59 -2.83 14.96
C ALA A 218 -6.52 -1.72 14.82
N VAL A 219 -6.80 -0.53 15.36
CA VAL A 219 -5.87 0.61 15.38
C VAL A 219 -5.03 0.57 16.66
N ASP A 220 -3.72 0.76 16.52
CA ASP A 220 -2.76 0.72 17.64
C ASP A 220 -2.42 2.12 18.18
N ALA A 221 -2.44 3.16 17.32
CA ALA A 221 -2.13 4.52 17.75
C ALA A 221 -2.72 5.59 16.81
N PHE A 222 -2.99 6.76 17.39
CA PHE A 222 -3.39 7.97 16.68
C PHE A 222 -2.34 9.05 16.83
N TYR A 223 -1.91 9.60 15.69
CA TYR A 223 -1.05 10.78 15.58
C TYR A 223 -1.82 11.89 14.86
N CYS A 224 -1.47 13.14 15.08
CA CYS A 224 -2.17 14.25 14.46
C CYS A 224 -1.31 15.52 14.35
N SER A 225 -1.57 16.29 13.30
CA SER A 225 -1.27 17.72 13.34
C SER A 225 -1.93 18.36 14.58
N PRO A 226 -1.27 19.33 15.24
CA PRO A 226 -1.85 20.02 16.39
C PRO A 226 -2.98 21.01 16.01
N TYR A 227 -3.30 21.16 14.72
CA TYR A 227 -4.35 22.06 14.25
C TYR A 227 -5.74 21.51 14.58
N ARG A 228 -6.59 22.38 15.14
CA ARG A 228 -7.90 22.03 15.67
C ARG A 228 -8.75 21.22 14.69
N ARG A 229 -8.88 21.65 13.43
CA ARG A 229 -9.67 20.95 12.41
C ARG A 229 -9.25 19.51 12.18
N SER A 230 -7.93 19.25 12.27
CA SER A 230 -7.40 17.90 12.10
C SER A 230 -7.67 17.02 13.33
N LEU A 231 -7.51 17.59 14.54
CA LEU A 231 -7.85 16.92 15.82
C LEU A 231 -9.34 16.60 15.87
N ASP A 232 -10.21 17.59 15.62
CA ASP A 232 -11.67 17.42 15.65
C ASP A 232 -12.13 16.33 14.64
N THR A 233 -11.45 16.18 13.50
CA THR A 233 -11.79 15.19 12.49
C THR A 233 -11.59 13.76 12.97
N ILE A 234 -10.49 13.45 13.68
CA ILE A 234 -10.16 12.08 14.10
C ILE A 234 -10.60 11.76 15.54
N ALA A 235 -11.07 12.76 16.29
CA ALA A 235 -11.38 12.62 17.72
C ALA A 235 -12.40 11.52 18.02
N LYS A 236 -13.50 11.44 17.23
CA LYS A 236 -14.52 10.40 17.40
C LYS A 236 -13.97 9.00 17.16
N ALA A 237 -13.11 8.84 16.16
CA ALA A 237 -12.46 7.56 15.87
C ALA A 237 -11.50 7.17 16.99
N ALA A 238 -10.66 8.10 17.47
CA ALA A 238 -9.75 7.85 18.61
C ALA A 238 -10.51 7.47 19.87
N GLN A 239 -11.62 8.15 20.17
CA GLN A 239 -12.50 7.84 21.30
C GLN A 239 -13.11 6.44 21.17
N ALA A 240 -13.59 6.06 19.98
CA ALA A 240 -14.18 4.73 19.73
C ALA A 240 -13.18 3.59 19.93
N HIS A 241 -11.89 3.85 19.67
CA HIS A 241 -10.80 2.89 19.91
C HIS A 241 -10.22 2.99 21.35
N GLY A 242 -10.64 3.95 22.17
CA GLY A 242 -10.10 4.14 23.52
C GLY A 242 -8.63 4.59 23.54
N LEU A 243 -8.16 5.24 22.49
CA LEU A 243 -6.75 5.62 22.33
C LEU A 243 -6.55 7.15 22.38
N PRO A 244 -5.45 7.63 22.99
CA PRO A 244 -5.11 9.04 22.96
C PRO A 244 -4.60 9.46 21.57
N ILE A 245 -4.74 10.75 21.27
CA ILE A 245 -4.15 11.36 20.08
C ILE A 245 -2.83 12.01 20.46
N GLN A 246 -1.74 11.59 19.83
CA GLN A 246 -0.41 12.19 19.95
C GLN A 246 -0.23 13.28 18.90
N THR A 247 0.20 14.46 19.28
CA THR A 247 0.41 15.57 18.33
C THR A 247 1.87 15.77 17.99
N ASP A 248 2.13 16.11 16.70
CA ASP A 248 3.45 16.47 16.21
C ASP A 248 3.36 17.71 15.30
N GLU A 249 4.11 18.76 15.65
CA GLU A 249 4.15 20.02 14.88
C GLU A 249 4.58 19.82 13.42
N ARG A 250 5.39 18.82 13.15
CA ARG A 250 5.87 18.53 11.80
C ARG A 250 4.76 18.06 10.86
N LEU A 251 3.61 17.59 11.41
CA LEU A 251 2.44 17.15 10.65
C LEU A 251 1.47 18.28 10.30
N ARG A 252 1.77 19.55 10.68
CA ARG A 252 0.92 20.70 10.38
C ARG A 252 0.79 20.99 8.88
N GLU A 253 -0.22 21.77 8.50
CA GLU A 253 -0.39 22.25 7.13
C GLU A 253 0.75 23.20 6.72
N ARG A 254 0.90 23.40 5.42
CA ARG A 254 1.80 24.38 4.85
C ARG A 254 1.44 25.78 5.35
N GLN A 255 2.41 26.53 5.80
CA GLN A 255 2.20 27.93 6.12
C GLN A 255 2.03 28.73 4.82
N SER A 256 0.86 29.38 4.67
CA SER A 256 0.62 30.32 3.57
C SER A 256 1.39 31.61 3.78
N GLY A 257 1.87 32.22 2.69
CA GLY A 257 2.50 33.52 2.72
C GLY A 257 1.48 34.67 2.86
N GLU A 258 1.97 35.89 2.79
CA GLU A 258 1.19 37.12 3.01
C GLU A 258 -0.01 37.25 2.07
N ASP A 259 0.08 36.74 0.85
CA ASP A 259 -0.99 36.84 -0.15
C ASP A 259 -2.17 35.89 0.09
N GLY A 260 -2.06 34.93 1.01
CA GLY A 260 -3.13 34.02 1.46
C GLY A 260 -3.89 33.29 0.35
N ASN A 261 -3.48 33.50 -0.89
CA ASN A 261 -4.21 33.07 -2.07
C ASN A 261 -3.73 31.67 -2.52
N PHE A 262 -4.54 30.65 -2.32
CA PHE A 262 -4.26 29.29 -2.79
C PHE A 262 -4.14 29.18 -4.31
N GLY A 263 -4.58 30.22 -5.06
CA GLY A 263 -4.44 30.26 -6.51
C GLY A 263 -5.10 29.05 -7.22
N LEU A 264 -6.27 28.62 -6.72
CA LEU A 264 -7.02 27.48 -7.29
C LEU A 264 -7.70 27.81 -8.63
N LYS A 265 -7.57 29.03 -9.14
CA LYS A 265 -8.05 29.35 -10.49
C LYS A 265 -7.13 28.73 -11.52
N ASP A 266 -7.71 28.03 -12.48
CA ASP A 266 -6.99 27.32 -13.56
C ASP A 266 -6.67 28.29 -14.72
N ASP A 267 -6.04 29.42 -14.41
CA ASP A 267 -5.73 30.50 -15.36
C ASP A 267 -4.21 30.63 -15.64
N GLY A 268 -3.48 29.52 -15.67
CA GLY A 268 -2.10 29.52 -16.13
C GLY A 268 -1.04 29.48 -15.03
N ASP A 269 -0.19 30.50 -14.90
CA ASP A 269 1.00 30.47 -14.03
C ASP A 269 0.68 30.89 -12.58
N THR A 270 -0.21 30.15 -11.92
CA THR A 270 -0.63 30.41 -10.54
C THR A 270 0.46 30.09 -9.52
N PRO A 271 0.48 30.71 -8.32
CA PRO A 271 1.40 30.35 -7.24
C PRO A 271 1.35 28.86 -6.88
N LEU A 272 0.18 28.23 -6.97
CA LEU A 272 0.03 26.78 -6.77
C LEU A 272 0.86 26.00 -7.77
N ARG A 273 0.70 26.26 -9.07
CA ARG A 273 1.44 25.55 -10.14
C ARG A 273 2.94 25.82 -10.08
N LYS A 274 3.37 27.02 -9.65
CA LYS A 274 4.78 27.33 -9.41
C LYS A 274 5.37 26.45 -8.30
N ARG A 275 4.69 26.33 -7.16
CA ARG A 275 5.11 25.48 -6.05
C ARG A 275 5.28 24.02 -6.47
N TRP A 276 4.36 23.50 -7.29
CA TRP A 276 4.44 22.11 -7.76
C TRP A 276 5.52 21.88 -8.82
N ARG A 277 5.90 22.92 -9.58
CA ARG A 277 7.02 22.86 -10.55
C ARG A 277 8.37 23.00 -9.89
N ASP A 278 8.44 23.82 -8.83
CA ASP A 278 9.65 24.06 -8.04
C ASP A 278 9.34 23.93 -6.56
N PHE A 279 9.69 22.80 -6.00
CA PHE A 279 9.48 22.49 -4.58
C PHE A 279 10.29 23.38 -3.63
N GLY A 280 11.31 24.08 -4.11
CA GLY A 280 12.07 25.06 -3.34
C GLY A 280 11.41 26.44 -3.30
N TRP A 281 10.49 26.73 -4.24
CA TRP A 281 9.86 28.04 -4.34
C TRP A 281 8.71 28.20 -3.35
N CYS A 282 8.58 29.38 -2.77
CA CYS A 282 7.38 29.81 -2.02
C CYS A 282 7.17 31.32 -2.19
N GLU A 283 5.96 31.78 -1.94
CA GLU A 283 5.62 33.18 -1.78
C GLU A 283 6.27 33.77 -0.52
N PRO A 284 6.50 35.10 -0.44
CA PRO A 284 7.07 35.76 0.74
C PRO A 284 6.30 35.41 2.02
N GLY A 285 7.00 35.05 3.08
CA GLY A 285 6.42 34.63 4.36
C GLY A 285 5.76 33.24 4.34
N GLY A 286 5.73 32.54 3.18
CA GLY A 286 5.18 31.21 3.03
C GLY A 286 6.23 30.09 3.24
N GLU A 287 5.75 28.85 3.24
CA GLU A 287 6.58 27.63 3.33
C GLU A 287 6.60 26.95 1.96
N SER A 288 7.76 26.49 1.49
CA SER A 288 7.89 25.74 0.25
C SER A 288 7.33 24.31 0.38
N LEU A 289 6.94 23.67 -0.73
CA LEU A 289 6.50 22.27 -0.70
C LEU A 289 7.61 21.33 -0.26
N GLY A 290 8.87 21.65 -0.60
CA GLY A 290 10.04 20.90 -0.14
C GLY A 290 10.22 20.89 1.37
N ALA A 291 10.08 22.06 2.02
CA ALA A 291 10.14 22.16 3.49
C ALA A 291 8.97 21.40 4.16
N VAL A 292 7.75 21.50 3.60
CA VAL A 292 6.59 20.73 4.09
C VAL A 292 6.83 19.23 3.96
N GLN A 293 7.33 18.79 2.81
CA GLN A 293 7.64 17.37 2.56
C GLN A 293 8.68 16.87 3.54
N GLU A 294 9.80 17.59 3.70
CA GLU A 294 10.92 17.19 4.54
C GLU A 294 10.47 16.97 6.00
N ARG A 295 9.75 17.92 6.62
CA ARG A 295 9.30 17.78 8.01
C ARG A 295 8.26 16.67 8.19
N ASN A 296 7.32 16.52 7.23
CA ASN A 296 6.32 15.45 7.31
C ASN A 296 6.96 14.06 7.14
N ILE A 297 7.92 13.92 6.22
CA ILE A 297 8.65 12.65 6.01
C ILE A 297 9.54 12.34 7.21
N GLN A 298 10.17 13.34 7.83
CA GLN A 298 10.93 13.13 9.06
C GLN A 298 10.04 12.58 10.18
N ALA A 299 8.88 13.21 10.44
CA ALA A 299 7.92 12.72 11.43
C ALA A 299 7.45 11.30 11.11
N LEU A 300 7.07 11.05 9.86
CA LEU A 300 6.60 9.73 9.42
C LEU A 300 7.65 8.64 9.60
N ARG A 301 8.92 8.92 9.29
CA ARG A 301 10.03 7.95 9.47
C ARG A 301 10.23 7.56 10.92
N GLU A 302 10.14 8.51 11.84
CA GLU A 302 10.23 8.26 13.28
C GLU A 302 9.05 7.42 13.75
N ILE A 303 7.82 7.81 13.39
CA ILE A 303 6.60 7.06 13.70
C ILE A 303 6.67 5.62 13.17
N LEU A 304 7.09 5.41 11.92
CA LEU A 304 7.25 4.08 11.34
C LEU A 304 8.33 3.25 12.04
N SER A 305 9.42 3.88 12.48
CA SER A 305 10.51 3.21 13.21
C SER A 305 10.04 2.67 14.55
N GLU A 306 9.23 3.45 15.29
CA GLU A 306 8.72 3.13 16.61
C GLU A 306 7.47 2.23 16.59
N SER A 307 6.81 2.16 15.44
CA SER A 307 5.51 1.50 15.29
C SER A 307 5.52 0.37 14.27
N ARG A 308 6.61 -0.37 14.16
CA ARG A 308 6.73 -1.49 13.21
C ARG A 308 5.61 -2.52 13.42
N GLY A 309 4.97 -2.94 12.35
CA GLY A 309 3.93 -3.95 12.35
C GLY A 309 2.58 -3.48 12.92
N LYS A 310 2.42 -2.20 13.19
CA LYS A 310 1.20 -1.61 13.76
C LYS A 310 0.32 -0.99 12.70
N THR A 311 -0.94 -0.77 13.06
CA THR A 311 -1.91 0.01 12.30
C THR A 311 -2.09 1.38 12.95
N LEU A 312 -1.82 2.42 12.22
CA LEU A 312 -1.76 3.80 12.70
C LEU A 312 -2.78 4.67 11.96
N VAL A 313 -3.24 5.71 12.64
CA VAL A 313 -4.03 6.80 12.03
C VAL A 313 -3.26 8.10 12.19
N ILE A 314 -3.10 8.87 11.11
CA ILE A 314 -2.44 10.18 11.11
C ILE A 314 -3.40 11.24 10.58
N GLY A 315 -3.88 12.10 11.48
CA GLY A 315 -4.67 13.28 11.12
C GLY A 315 -3.77 14.36 10.50
N THR A 316 -4.15 14.84 9.29
CA THR A 316 -3.32 15.72 8.48
C THR A 316 -4.14 16.69 7.62
N HIS A 317 -3.50 17.31 6.62
CA HIS A 317 -4.04 18.38 5.79
C HIS A 317 -3.82 18.10 4.30
N GLY A 318 -4.42 18.94 3.44
CA GLY A 318 -4.38 18.76 2.00
C GLY A 318 -2.97 18.80 1.42
N THR A 319 -2.22 19.89 1.65
CA THR A 319 -0.87 20.05 1.10
C THR A 319 0.12 19.12 1.78
N ALA A 320 0.04 18.99 3.12
CA ALA A 320 0.92 18.12 3.88
C ALA A 320 0.83 16.66 3.39
N LEU A 321 -0.38 16.10 3.27
CA LEU A 321 -0.61 14.75 2.75
C LEU A 321 -0.12 14.61 1.30
N SER A 322 -0.41 15.60 0.45
CA SER A 322 -0.03 15.54 -0.97
C SER A 322 1.48 15.53 -1.16
N THR A 323 2.24 16.23 -0.31
CA THR A 323 3.71 16.17 -0.35
C THR A 323 4.24 14.81 0.13
N VAL A 324 3.60 14.17 1.10
CA VAL A 324 3.94 12.79 1.52
C VAL A 324 3.66 11.80 0.37
N LEU A 325 2.49 11.92 -0.28
CA LEU A 325 2.15 11.08 -1.44
C LEU A 325 3.16 11.26 -2.57
N ASN A 326 3.54 12.51 -2.90
CA ASN A 326 4.55 12.80 -3.92
C ASN A 326 5.91 12.19 -3.57
N TYR A 327 6.35 12.23 -2.30
CA TYR A 327 7.62 11.65 -1.88
C TYR A 327 7.72 10.16 -2.22
N TYR A 328 6.67 9.39 -1.92
CA TYR A 328 6.64 7.95 -2.18
C TYR A 328 6.21 7.60 -3.61
N ARG A 329 5.47 8.49 -4.26
CA ARG A 329 4.96 8.36 -5.62
C ARG A 329 5.27 9.65 -6.38
N PRO A 330 6.47 9.78 -6.97
CA PRO A 330 6.89 11.02 -7.67
C PRO A 330 5.98 11.43 -8.85
N SER A 331 5.14 10.51 -9.35
CA SER A 331 4.10 10.81 -10.33
C SER A 331 2.91 11.60 -9.76
N PHE A 332 2.70 11.61 -8.42
CA PHE A 332 1.67 12.42 -7.77
C PHE A 332 2.08 13.89 -7.86
N GLY A 333 1.42 14.64 -8.72
CA GLY A 333 1.76 16.03 -9.04
C GLY A 333 0.65 17.03 -8.74
N CYS A 334 0.76 18.20 -9.40
CA CYS A 334 -0.22 19.29 -9.26
C CYS A 334 -1.64 18.86 -9.65
N GLU A 335 -1.79 18.11 -10.73
CA GLU A 335 -3.11 17.67 -11.21
C GLU A 335 -3.76 16.69 -10.22
N ASP A 336 -2.97 15.80 -9.59
CA ASP A 336 -3.48 14.91 -8.55
C ASP A 336 -3.92 15.69 -7.31
N PHE A 337 -3.15 16.73 -6.92
CA PHE A 337 -3.55 17.63 -5.85
C PHE A 337 -4.85 18.35 -6.18
N LEU A 338 -5.01 18.88 -7.40
CA LEU A 338 -6.23 19.57 -7.84
C LEU A 338 -7.43 18.61 -7.87
N ARG A 339 -7.25 17.36 -8.25
CA ARG A 339 -8.30 16.32 -8.22
C ARG A 339 -8.86 16.11 -6.82
N ILE A 340 -8.00 16.14 -5.79
CA ILE A 340 -8.41 15.88 -4.41
C ILE A 340 -8.67 17.16 -3.60
N VAL A 341 -8.57 18.34 -4.20
CA VAL A 341 -8.61 19.62 -3.45
C VAL A 341 -9.92 19.80 -2.68
N ASP A 342 -11.03 19.37 -3.25
CA ASP A 342 -12.37 19.45 -2.67
C ASP A 342 -12.74 18.21 -1.81
N TRP A 343 -11.85 17.24 -1.68
CA TRP A 343 -12.09 16.06 -0.83
C TRP A 343 -11.82 16.38 0.64
N MET A 344 -12.80 16.89 1.32
CA MET A 344 -12.77 17.24 2.75
C MET A 344 -13.89 16.50 3.49
N LEU A 345 -13.72 15.32 3.81
CA LEU A 345 -12.75 14.33 4.26
C LEU A 345 -12.04 13.58 3.11
N TYR A 346 -10.79 13.16 3.33
CA TYR A 346 -10.09 12.19 2.49
C TYR A 346 -9.25 11.24 3.33
N ILE A 347 -9.43 9.93 3.11
CA ILE A 347 -8.71 8.85 3.80
C ILE A 347 -7.94 8.04 2.78
N VAL A 348 -6.62 7.98 2.95
CA VAL A 348 -5.74 7.13 2.15
C VAL A 348 -4.97 6.18 3.06
N ARG A 349 -4.89 4.90 2.66
CA ARG A 349 -4.15 3.86 3.36
C ARG A 349 -2.80 3.63 2.69
N LEU A 350 -1.74 3.77 3.44
CA LEU A 350 -0.38 3.45 3.03
C LEU A 350 0.13 2.24 3.81
N THR A 351 0.72 1.27 3.12
CA THR A 351 1.31 0.08 3.75
C THR A 351 2.81 0.09 3.53
N PHE A 352 3.58 -0.10 4.61
CA PHE A 352 5.02 0.01 4.62
C PHE A 352 5.72 -1.27 5.07
N ASP A 353 6.81 -1.61 4.39
CA ASP A 353 7.82 -2.55 4.86
C ASP A 353 9.02 -1.74 5.37
N GLY A 354 9.11 -1.58 6.69
CA GLY A 354 9.99 -0.57 7.29
C GLY A 354 9.61 0.84 6.84
N GLN A 355 10.48 1.48 6.07
CA GLN A 355 10.21 2.81 5.48
C GLN A 355 9.85 2.76 4.00
N ARG A 356 9.85 1.58 3.39
CA ARG A 356 9.51 1.39 1.97
C ARG A 356 8.02 1.27 1.79
N LEU A 357 7.42 2.13 0.98
CA LEU A 357 6.02 2.02 0.59
C LEU A 357 5.83 0.77 -0.30
N LEU A 358 4.83 -0.05 0.04
CA LEU A 358 4.35 -1.18 -0.76
C LEU A 358 3.06 -0.82 -1.49
N THR A 359 2.09 -0.25 -0.76
CA THR A 359 0.73 0.01 -1.25
C THR A 359 0.25 1.39 -0.83
N SER A 360 -0.44 2.09 -1.73
CA SER A 360 -1.16 3.34 -1.49
C SER A 360 -2.55 3.23 -2.09
N GLU A 361 -3.60 3.27 -1.26
CA GLU A 361 -4.99 3.11 -1.67
C GLU A 361 -5.85 4.25 -1.16
N GLU A 362 -6.65 4.82 -2.04
CA GLU A 362 -7.73 5.75 -1.67
C GLU A 362 -8.87 4.95 -1.06
N ILE A 363 -9.18 5.16 0.21
CA ILE A 363 -10.15 4.36 0.95
C ILE A 363 -11.52 5.01 0.96
N PHE A 364 -11.55 6.35 1.21
CA PHE A 364 -12.80 7.08 1.35
C PHE A 364 -12.60 8.57 1.14
N HIS A 365 -13.58 9.26 0.58
CA HIS A 365 -13.62 10.71 0.55
C HIS A 365 -15.06 11.25 0.59
N ILE A 366 -15.17 12.52 0.98
CA ILE A 366 -16.40 13.30 0.89
C ILE A 366 -16.08 14.57 0.11
N ASP A 367 -16.81 14.81 -0.98
CA ASP A 367 -16.71 16.03 -1.75
C ASP A 367 -17.36 17.20 -0.99
N ARG A 368 -16.57 18.20 -0.68
CA ARG A 368 -17.01 19.48 -0.11
C ARG A 368 -16.29 20.60 -0.84
N PRO A 369 -16.99 21.41 -1.65
CA PRO A 369 -16.34 22.50 -2.37
C PRO A 369 -15.54 23.39 -1.42
N TYR A 370 -14.34 23.76 -1.86
CA TYR A 370 -13.50 24.71 -1.15
C TYR A 370 -14.23 26.06 -1.10
N GLN A 371 -14.80 26.42 0.03
CA GLN A 371 -15.43 27.72 0.22
C GLN A 371 -14.33 28.78 0.30
N LYS A 372 -14.38 29.73 -0.62
CA LYS A 372 -13.49 30.89 -0.66
C LYS A 372 -13.89 31.95 0.35
#